data_b76c9a2b8b0edc4e13eb2e6843926281
#
_entry.id   b76c9a2b8b0edc4e13eb2e6843926281
#
_cell.length_a   1.000
_cell.length_b   1.000
_cell.length_c   1.000
_cell.angle_alpha   90.00
_cell.angle_beta   90.00
_cell.angle_gamma   90.00
#
_symmetry.space_group_name_H-M   'P 1'
#
loop_
_entity.id
_entity.type
_entity.pdbx_description
1 polymer ?
#
loop_
_entity_poly.entity_id
_entity_poly.type
_entity_poly.pdbx_seq_one_letter_code
_entity_poly.pdbx_strand_id
1 'polypeptide(L)'
;LGALAGTAAALFVVLVIGASGNAARQSSFTPTTEPLALAGRTAVYTAAYFAAALSDFMPVGLLAALAMAALVTVRFRAPETPRLTPRPLWLSLGITAALAIALIAAWALPGVYATSALPPGRAYVIPSFGLALTAAAWGGLMALGSRPGLLNKQAQRWGALALVALLAAGPIAEAARWLNLSDDFAAYAAAWDARHSAIVAAAARGQQEVYLAPLPVDMGTMSGLENV
;
A
#
# COMPACT_ATOMS: atom_id res chain seq x y z
N LEU A 1 -0.40 -9.27 -24.25
CA LEU A 1 -0.91 -9.01 -22.91
C LEU A 1 -0.35 -7.69 -22.33
N GLY A 2 0.95 -7.42 -22.39
CA GLY A 2 1.56 -6.17 -21.86
C GLY A 2 1.05 -4.90 -22.53
N ALA A 3 0.88 -4.89 -23.86
CA ALA A 3 0.33 -3.74 -24.59
C ALA A 3 -1.13 -3.45 -24.19
N LEU A 4 -1.97 -4.49 -24.03
CA LEU A 4 -3.35 -4.34 -23.59
C LEU A 4 -3.44 -3.78 -22.17
N ALA A 5 -2.60 -4.27 -21.25
CA ALA A 5 -2.53 -3.76 -19.88
C ALA A 5 -2.06 -2.30 -19.86
N GLY A 6 -1.06 -1.94 -20.66
CA GLY A 6 -0.58 -0.56 -20.79
C GLY A 6 -1.66 0.39 -21.35
N THR A 7 -2.39 -0.05 -22.37
CA THR A 7 -3.48 0.75 -22.96
C THR A 7 -4.65 0.93 -21.97
N ALA A 8 -5.02 -0.14 -21.24
CA ALA A 8 -6.06 -0.06 -20.21
C ALA A 8 -5.66 0.88 -19.08
N ALA A 9 -4.40 0.83 -18.62
CA ALA A 9 -3.88 1.73 -17.60
C ALA A 9 -3.87 3.18 -18.08
N ALA A 10 -3.42 3.45 -19.32
CA ALA A 10 -3.44 4.78 -19.90
C ALA A 10 -4.87 5.34 -20.04
N LEU A 11 -5.82 4.53 -20.53
CA LEU A 11 -7.24 4.90 -20.60
C LEU A 11 -7.81 5.21 -19.22
N PHE A 12 -7.51 4.40 -18.21
CA PHE A 12 -7.95 4.63 -16.83
C PHE A 12 -7.42 5.96 -16.30
N VAL A 13 -6.13 6.25 -16.51
CA VAL A 13 -5.51 7.53 -16.10
C VAL A 13 -6.20 8.72 -16.78
N VAL A 14 -6.47 8.64 -18.09
CA VAL A 14 -7.17 9.70 -18.83
C VAL A 14 -8.59 9.92 -18.32
N LEU A 15 -9.33 8.84 -18.04
CA LEU A 15 -10.69 8.92 -17.50
C LEU A 15 -10.70 9.51 -16.08
N VAL A 16 -9.74 9.13 -15.24
CA VAL A 16 -9.60 9.68 -13.87
C VAL A 16 -9.24 11.17 -13.92
N ILE A 17 -8.27 11.56 -14.76
CA ILE A 17 -7.87 12.97 -14.89
C ILE A 17 -9.02 13.82 -15.46
N GLY A 18 -9.76 13.28 -16.43
CA GLY A 18 -10.89 13.99 -17.08
C GLY A 18 -12.17 14.04 -16.27
N ALA A 19 -12.25 13.38 -15.10
CA ALA A 19 -13.45 13.41 -14.27
C ALA A 19 -13.67 14.82 -13.68
N SER A 20 -14.87 15.37 -13.85
CA SER A 20 -15.23 16.75 -13.43
C SER A 20 -15.01 16.98 -11.93
N GLY A 21 -15.20 15.96 -11.09
CA GLY A 21 -14.91 16.04 -9.66
C GLY A 21 -13.42 16.23 -9.33
N ASN A 22 -12.51 15.84 -10.22
CA ASN A 22 -11.08 16.06 -10.04
C ASN A 22 -10.68 17.53 -10.32
N ALA A 23 -11.30 18.17 -11.31
CA ALA A 23 -11.05 19.59 -11.60
C ALA A 23 -11.43 20.47 -10.40
N ALA A 24 -12.59 20.21 -9.77
CA ALA A 24 -13.02 20.90 -8.56
C ALA A 24 -12.07 20.69 -7.37
N ARG A 25 -11.53 19.46 -7.20
CA ARG A 25 -10.54 19.18 -6.15
C ARG A 25 -9.18 19.81 -6.44
N GLN A 26 -8.74 19.79 -7.69
CA GLN A 26 -7.46 20.39 -8.09
C GLN A 26 -7.44 21.91 -7.86
N SER A 27 -8.56 22.61 -7.99
CA SER A 27 -8.63 24.06 -7.71
C SER A 27 -8.34 24.39 -6.23
N SER A 28 -8.47 23.42 -5.33
CA SER A 28 -8.19 23.60 -3.89
C SER A 28 -6.72 23.34 -3.52
N PHE A 29 -5.89 22.89 -4.45
CA PHE A 29 -4.49 22.55 -4.20
C PHE A 29 -3.57 23.32 -5.13
N THR A 30 -2.38 23.68 -4.63
CA THR A 30 -1.33 24.32 -5.45
C THR A 30 -0.47 23.21 -6.08
N PRO A 31 -0.54 22.99 -7.41
CA PRO A 31 0.25 21.95 -8.05
C PRO A 31 1.75 22.31 -8.06
N THR A 32 2.60 21.28 -7.94
CA THR A 32 4.05 21.43 -8.15
C THR A 32 4.37 21.28 -9.62
N THR A 33 4.53 22.39 -10.33
CA THR A 33 4.79 22.40 -11.78
C THR A 33 6.28 22.52 -12.15
N GLU A 34 7.10 22.96 -11.20
CA GLU A 34 8.55 23.09 -11.44
C GLU A 34 9.21 21.71 -11.43
N PRO A 35 9.92 21.30 -12.51
CA PRO A 35 10.44 19.94 -12.66
C PRO A 35 11.43 19.51 -11.56
N LEU A 36 12.31 20.42 -11.13
CA LEU A 36 13.29 20.15 -10.08
C LEU A 36 12.63 19.97 -8.70
N ALA A 37 11.67 20.83 -8.38
CA ALA A 37 10.88 20.72 -7.15
C ALA A 37 10.04 19.43 -7.15
N LEU A 38 9.43 19.10 -8.29
CA LEU A 38 8.67 17.84 -8.47
C LEU A 38 9.55 16.61 -8.25
N ALA A 39 10.72 16.57 -8.90
CA ALA A 39 11.67 15.46 -8.76
C ALA A 39 12.18 15.36 -7.31
N GLY A 40 12.59 16.47 -6.71
CA GLY A 40 13.08 16.51 -5.32
C GLY A 40 12.02 16.04 -4.32
N ARG A 41 10.80 16.55 -4.39
CA ARG A 41 9.70 16.13 -3.50
C ARG A 41 9.34 14.67 -3.71
N THR A 42 9.27 14.20 -4.96
CA THR A 42 9.01 12.79 -5.27
C THR A 42 10.07 11.89 -4.65
N ALA A 43 11.36 12.26 -4.75
CA ALA A 43 12.44 11.50 -4.12
C ALA A 43 12.32 11.47 -2.59
N VAL A 44 12.04 12.61 -1.96
CA VAL A 44 11.84 12.70 -0.50
C VAL A 44 10.67 11.83 -0.06
N TYR A 45 9.54 11.90 -0.73
CA TYR A 45 8.36 11.11 -0.37
C TYR A 45 8.54 9.61 -0.66
N THR A 46 9.26 9.27 -1.71
CA THR A 46 9.66 7.88 -1.96
C THR A 46 10.51 7.35 -0.81
N ALA A 47 11.51 8.10 -0.36
CA ALA A 47 12.36 7.73 0.77
C ALA A 47 11.57 7.66 2.08
N ALA A 48 10.69 8.63 2.35
CA ALA A 48 9.83 8.63 3.53
C ALA A 48 8.88 7.43 3.56
N TYR A 49 8.29 7.07 2.40
CA TYR A 49 7.46 5.87 2.29
C TYR A 49 8.27 4.60 2.60
N PHE A 50 9.48 4.46 2.03
CA PHE A 50 10.34 3.31 2.34
C PHE A 50 10.68 3.23 3.83
N ALA A 51 11.04 4.35 4.43
CA ALA A 51 11.34 4.40 5.87
C ALA A 51 10.13 3.92 6.69
N ALA A 52 8.95 4.49 6.46
CA ALA A 52 7.73 4.09 7.16
C ALA A 52 7.33 2.64 6.88
N ALA A 53 7.46 2.16 5.63
CA ALA A 53 7.15 0.78 5.29
C ALA A 53 8.05 -0.22 6.03
N LEU A 54 9.33 0.10 6.18
CA LEU A 54 10.31 -0.77 6.81
C LEU A 54 10.29 -0.69 8.34
N SER A 55 9.91 0.46 8.93
CA SER A 55 9.87 0.63 10.39
C SER A 55 8.51 0.32 11.00
N ASP A 56 7.41 0.74 10.37
CA ASP A 56 6.14 0.87 11.07
C ASP A 56 5.11 -0.20 10.66
N PHE A 57 4.82 -0.34 9.38
CA PHE A 57 3.63 -1.10 8.98
C PHE A 57 3.89 -2.38 8.16
N MET A 58 5.09 -2.60 7.63
CA MET A 58 5.36 -3.78 6.77
C MET A 58 6.51 -4.70 7.19
N PRO A 59 7.30 -4.48 8.24
CA PRO A 59 8.52 -5.24 8.44
C PRO A 59 8.26 -6.75 8.54
N VAL A 60 7.25 -7.15 9.28
CA VAL A 60 6.86 -8.56 9.45
C VAL A 60 6.34 -9.14 8.15
N GLY A 61 5.49 -8.39 7.42
CA GLY A 61 4.93 -8.83 6.14
C GLY A 61 6.00 -9.03 5.06
N LEU A 62 6.98 -8.13 4.98
CA LEU A 62 8.09 -8.25 4.03
C LEU A 62 9.00 -9.44 4.35
N LEU A 63 9.35 -9.63 5.63
CA LEU A 63 10.13 -10.79 6.05
C LEU A 63 9.38 -12.10 5.78
N ALA A 64 8.07 -12.13 6.04
CA ALA A 64 7.26 -13.30 5.76
C ALA A 64 7.15 -13.59 4.26
N ALA A 65 6.97 -12.57 3.41
CA ALA A 65 6.94 -12.73 1.96
C ALA A 65 8.27 -13.27 1.43
N LEU A 66 9.38 -12.71 1.89
CA LEU A 66 10.73 -13.16 1.55
C LEU A 66 10.96 -14.61 1.96
N ALA A 67 10.66 -14.95 3.22
CA ALA A 67 10.88 -16.29 3.75
C ALA A 67 9.95 -17.32 3.10
N MET A 68 8.68 -16.99 2.83
CA MET A 68 7.74 -17.85 2.14
C MET A 68 8.22 -18.17 0.72
N ALA A 69 8.60 -17.15 -0.04
CA ALA A 69 9.10 -17.34 -1.39
C ALA A 69 10.40 -18.17 -1.42
N ALA A 70 11.29 -17.96 -0.44
CA ALA A 70 12.50 -18.76 -0.29
C ALA A 70 12.15 -20.24 -0.02
N LEU A 71 11.23 -20.52 0.91
CA LEU A 71 10.80 -21.89 1.23
C LEU A 71 10.11 -22.57 0.05
N VAL A 72 9.20 -21.87 -0.63
CA VAL A 72 8.54 -22.39 -1.84
C VAL A 72 9.57 -22.71 -2.92
N THR A 73 10.52 -21.82 -3.16
CA THR A 73 11.58 -22.05 -4.15
C THR A 73 12.44 -23.24 -3.78
N VAL A 74 12.87 -23.37 -2.52
CA VAL A 74 13.65 -24.52 -2.05
C VAL A 74 12.85 -25.83 -2.19
N ARG A 75 11.54 -25.78 -1.91
CA ARG A 75 10.66 -26.97 -1.94
C ARG A 75 10.42 -27.50 -3.34
N PHE A 76 10.25 -26.59 -4.31
CA PHE A 76 9.90 -26.95 -5.69
C PHE A 76 11.09 -26.89 -6.67
N ARG A 77 12.27 -26.54 -6.19
CA ARG A 77 13.48 -26.52 -7.00
C ARG A 77 13.82 -27.96 -7.45
N ALA A 78 13.89 -28.17 -8.76
CA ALA A 78 14.36 -29.43 -9.30
C ALA A 78 15.84 -29.62 -8.93
N PRO A 79 16.27 -30.87 -8.66
CA PRO A 79 17.68 -31.19 -8.33
C PRO A 79 18.68 -30.68 -9.38
N GLU A 80 18.26 -30.68 -10.65
CA GLU A 80 19.06 -30.27 -11.80
C GLU A 80 19.11 -28.74 -12.03
N THR A 81 18.29 -27.97 -11.26
CA THR A 81 18.28 -26.52 -11.43
C THR A 81 19.63 -25.93 -11.06
N PRO A 82 20.34 -25.30 -12.00
CA PRO A 82 21.64 -24.72 -11.72
C PRO A 82 21.55 -23.65 -10.62
N ARG A 83 22.60 -23.60 -9.82
CA ARG A 83 22.72 -22.57 -8.79
C ARG A 83 23.03 -21.23 -9.44
N LEU A 84 22.34 -20.17 -9.01
CA LEU A 84 22.71 -18.83 -9.39
C LEU A 84 24.09 -18.50 -8.83
N THR A 85 25.01 -18.10 -9.71
CA THR A 85 26.31 -17.60 -9.30
C THR A 85 26.17 -16.21 -8.66
N PRO A 86 27.12 -15.74 -7.84
CA PRO A 86 27.01 -14.50 -7.11
C PRO A 86 26.73 -13.28 -8.00
N ARG A 87 27.40 -13.18 -9.15
CA ARG A 87 27.26 -12.02 -10.06
C ARG A 87 25.83 -11.83 -10.59
N PRO A 88 25.17 -12.83 -11.23
CA PRO A 88 23.78 -12.67 -11.68
C PRO A 88 22.82 -12.55 -10.50
N LEU A 89 23.09 -13.15 -9.35
CA LEU A 89 22.27 -12.98 -8.15
C LEU A 89 22.23 -11.51 -7.70
N TRP A 90 23.40 -10.90 -7.49
CA TRP A 90 23.47 -9.49 -7.07
C TRP A 90 22.89 -8.53 -8.12
N LEU A 91 23.11 -8.81 -9.40
CA LEU A 91 22.52 -8.02 -10.47
C LEU A 91 20.99 -8.10 -10.45
N SER A 92 20.41 -9.31 -10.28
CA SER A 92 18.96 -9.48 -10.20
C SER A 92 18.36 -8.80 -8.98
N LEU A 93 19.02 -8.90 -7.82
CA LEU A 93 18.59 -8.18 -6.60
C LEU A 93 18.63 -6.66 -6.80
N GLY A 94 19.68 -6.15 -7.46
CA GLY A 94 19.81 -4.72 -7.76
C GLY A 94 18.74 -4.23 -8.74
N ILE A 95 18.46 -5.00 -9.80
CA ILE A 95 17.42 -4.65 -10.78
C ILE A 95 16.04 -4.63 -10.10
N THR A 96 15.72 -5.63 -9.31
CA THR A 96 14.41 -5.67 -8.61
C THR A 96 14.28 -4.55 -7.58
N ALA A 97 15.35 -4.17 -6.89
CA ALA A 97 15.38 -3.00 -6.01
C ALA A 97 15.11 -1.70 -6.79
N ALA A 98 15.81 -1.52 -7.90
CA ALA A 98 15.64 -0.33 -8.77
C ALA A 98 14.20 -0.24 -9.31
N LEU A 99 13.61 -1.36 -9.72
CA LEU A 99 12.22 -1.43 -10.16
C LEU A 99 11.24 -1.09 -9.03
N ALA A 100 11.49 -1.54 -7.79
CA ALA A 100 10.67 -1.19 -6.63
C ALA A 100 10.72 0.32 -6.35
N ILE A 101 11.92 0.90 -6.37
CA ILE A 101 12.10 2.36 -6.19
C ILE A 101 11.36 3.13 -7.29
N ALA A 102 11.52 2.72 -8.55
CA ALA A 102 10.84 3.35 -9.67
C ALA A 102 9.31 3.26 -9.58
N LEU A 103 8.78 2.10 -9.15
CA LEU A 103 7.35 1.91 -8.94
C LEU A 103 6.79 2.84 -7.85
N ILE A 104 7.50 2.96 -6.73
CA ILE A 104 7.07 3.81 -5.62
C ILE A 104 7.18 5.30 -6.01
N ALA A 105 8.24 5.68 -6.72
CA ALA A 105 8.37 7.04 -7.25
C ALA A 105 7.25 7.37 -8.25
N ALA A 106 6.93 6.45 -9.16
CA ALA A 106 5.83 6.59 -10.10
C ALA A 106 4.46 6.70 -9.42
N TRP A 107 4.28 6.00 -8.29
CA TRP A 107 3.08 6.13 -7.48
C TRP A 107 3.00 7.47 -6.75
N ALA A 108 4.11 7.97 -6.20
CA ALA A 108 4.15 9.23 -5.46
C ALA A 108 3.99 10.45 -6.38
N LEU A 109 4.54 10.40 -7.59
CA LEU A 109 4.64 11.51 -8.52
C LEU A 109 3.30 12.21 -8.84
N PRO A 110 2.18 11.51 -9.15
CA PRO A 110 0.90 12.16 -9.41
C PRO A 110 0.37 12.92 -8.18
N GLY A 111 0.54 12.37 -6.98
CA GLY A 111 0.15 13.03 -5.75
C GLY A 111 0.96 14.30 -5.50
N VAL A 112 2.28 14.21 -5.65
CA VAL A 112 3.18 15.37 -5.52
C VAL A 112 2.87 16.44 -6.55
N TYR A 113 2.63 16.05 -7.79
CA TYR A 113 2.25 16.98 -8.86
C TYR A 113 0.94 17.70 -8.52
N ALA A 114 -0.10 16.97 -8.16
CA ALA A 114 -1.44 17.53 -8.00
C ALA A 114 -1.64 18.29 -6.68
N THR A 115 -1.03 17.83 -5.58
CA THR A 115 -1.32 18.36 -4.24
C THR A 115 -0.10 18.89 -3.51
N SER A 116 1.10 18.75 -4.07
CA SER A 116 2.38 19.06 -3.42
C SER A 116 2.61 18.32 -2.10
N ALA A 117 1.84 17.24 -1.84
CA ALA A 117 1.83 16.48 -0.61
C ALA A 117 2.02 14.98 -0.86
N LEU A 118 2.34 14.25 0.21
CA LEU A 118 2.39 12.79 0.20
C LEU A 118 0.96 12.25 0.01
N PRO A 119 0.74 11.26 -0.86
CA PRO A 119 -0.54 10.59 -0.97
C PRO A 119 -1.02 10.05 0.39
N PRO A 120 -2.33 10.08 0.67
CA PRO A 120 -2.87 9.62 1.93
C PRO A 120 -2.65 8.11 2.14
N GLY A 121 -2.65 7.65 3.40
CA GLY A 121 -2.35 6.27 3.77
C GLY A 121 -3.18 5.20 3.03
N ARG A 122 -4.43 5.50 2.66
CA ARG A 122 -5.27 4.62 1.83
C ARG A 122 -4.68 4.32 0.44
N ALA A 123 -3.83 5.19 -0.07
CA ALA A 123 -3.15 5.00 -1.35
C ALA A 123 -1.90 4.12 -1.24
N TYR A 124 -1.46 3.76 -0.03
CA TYR A 124 -0.26 2.94 0.21
C TYR A 124 -0.41 1.48 -0.22
N VAL A 125 -1.61 1.01 -0.52
CA VAL A 125 -1.86 -0.38 -0.96
C VAL A 125 -1.00 -0.76 -2.18
N ILE A 126 -0.93 0.11 -3.19
CA ILE A 126 -0.18 -0.17 -4.43
C ILE A 126 1.32 -0.32 -4.17
N PRO A 127 2.00 0.67 -3.55
CA PRO A 127 3.44 0.55 -3.27
C PRO A 127 3.75 -0.55 -2.25
N SER A 128 2.86 -0.82 -1.28
CA SER A 128 3.01 -1.93 -0.33
C SER A 128 2.99 -3.28 -1.02
N PHE A 129 2.09 -3.48 -1.97
CA PHE A 129 2.06 -4.69 -2.80
C PHE A 129 3.33 -4.84 -3.64
N GLY A 130 3.82 -3.75 -4.23
CA GLY A 130 5.09 -3.73 -4.95
C GLY A 130 6.29 -4.13 -4.09
N LEU A 131 6.35 -3.64 -2.85
CA LEU A 131 7.39 -4.05 -1.87
C LEU A 131 7.27 -5.52 -1.48
N ALA A 132 6.06 -6.02 -1.24
CA ALA A 132 5.84 -7.43 -0.91
C ALA A 132 6.29 -8.35 -2.06
N LEU A 133 5.96 -8.00 -3.32
CA LEU A 133 6.44 -8.73 -4.49
C LEU A 133 7.97 -8.68 -4.62
N THR A 134 8.59 -7.55 -4.32
CA THR A 134 10.06 -7.41 -4.33
C THR A 134 10.69 -8.29 -3.26
N ALA A 135 10.16 -8.29 -2.04
CA ALA A 135 10.62 -9.16 -0.96
C ALA A 135 10.47 -10.65 -1.33
N ALA A 136 9.35 -11.03 -1.94
CA ALA A 136 9.14 -12.39 -2.43
C ALA A 136 10.14 -12.76 -3.55
N ALA A 137 10.38 -11.86 -4.51
CA ALA A 137 11.38 -12.08 -5.55
C ALA A 137 12.78 -12.27 -4.96
N TRP A 138 13.15 -11.47 -3.97
CA TRP A 138 14.43 -11.61 -3.27
C TRP A 138 14.54 -12.95 -2.53
N GLY A 139 13.48 -13.38 -1.85
CA GLY A 139 13.42 -14.70 -1.20
C GLY A 139 13.68 -15.83 -2.20
N GLY A 140 13.02 -15.81 -3.35
CA GLY A 140 13.23 -16.77 -4.43
C GLY A 140 14.65 -16.74 -5.00
N LEU A 141 15.19 -15.54 -5.29
CA LEU A 141 16.55 -15.37 -5.80
C LEU A 141 17.61 -15.88 -4.81
N MET A 142 17.47 -15.55 -3.52
CA MET A 142 18.37 -16.02 -2.48
C MET A 142 18.32 -17.55 -2.34
N ALA A 143 17.14 -18.16 -2.45
CA ALA A 143 16.98 -19.60 -2.44
C ALA A 143 17.64 -20.27 -3.65
N LEU A 144 17.55 -19.67 -4.84
CA LEU A 144 18.25 -20.14 -6.05
C LEU A 144 19.78 -19.99 -5.93
N GLY A 145 20.26 -19.00 -5.18
CA GLY A 145 21.70 -18.84 -4.85
C GLY A 145 22.20 -19.79 -3.76
N SER A 146 21.32 -20.35 -2.95
CA SER A 146 21.67 -21.22 -1.83
C SER A 146 22.07 -22.64 -2.27
N ARG A 147 22.72 -23.42 -1.39
CA ARG A 147 23.04 -24.82 -1.63
C ARG A 147 21.76 -25.68 -1.57
N PRO A 148 21.55 -26.62 -2.50
CA PRO A 148 20.46 -27.59 -2.39
C PRO A 148 20.57 -28.40 -1.08
N GLY A 149 19.44 -28.70 -0.45
CA GLY A 149 19.43 -29.57 0.73
C GLY A 149 19.77 -28.89 2.06
N LEU A 150 19.89 -27.56 2.09
CA LEU A 150 20.21 -26.81 3.31
C LEU A 150 19.17 -27.01 4.44
N LEU A 151 17.92 -27.26 4.07
CA LEU A 151 16.84 -27.52 5.02
C LEU A 151 16.30 -28.94 4.79
N ASN A 152 16.19 -29.72 5.86
CA ASN A 152 15.53 -31.03 5.79
C ASN A 152 13.99 -30.82 5.60
N LYS A 153 13.31 -31.88 5.14
CA LYS A 153 11.87 -31.85 4.83
C LYS A 153 11.00 -31.41 6.04
N GLN A 154 11.42 -31.80 7.24
CA GLN A 154 10.70 -31.47 8.46
C GLN A 154 10.87 -29.97 8.83
N ALA A 155 12.07 -29.43 8.74
CA ALA A 155 12.33 -28.01 8.94
C ALA A 155 11.57 -27.15 7.92
N GLN A 156 11.48 -27.58 6.65
CA GLN A 156 10.68 -26.90 5.63
C GLN A 156 9.18 -26.87 5.99
N ARG A 157 8.62 -28.00 6.48
CA ARG A 157 7.22 -28.08 6.90
C ARG A 157 6.92 -27.15 8.08
N TRP A 158 7.74 -27.23 9.14
CA TRP A 158 7.56 -26.37 10.31
C TRP A 158 7.77 -24.89 9.99
N GLY A 159 8.75 -24.57 9.17
CA GLY A 159 8.97 -23.22 8.67
C GLY A 159 7.79 -22.68 7.88
N ALA A 160 7.20 -23.48 7.00
CA ALA A 160 6.01 -23.09 6.24
C ALA A 160 4.80 -22.87 7.15
N LEU A 161 4.55 -23.77 8.12
CA LEU A 161 3.46 -23.60 9.10
C LEU A 161 3.64 -22.34 9.95
N ALA A 162 4.85 -22.10 10.44
CA ALA A 162 5.17 -20.90 11.22
C ALA A 162 4.93 -19.61 10.41
N LEU A 163 5.32 -19.61 9.12
CA LEU A 163 5.10 -18.47 8.23
C LEU A 163 3.61 -18.25 7.91
N VAL A 164 2.86 -19.31 7.68
CA VAL A 164 1.41 -19.21 7.49
C VAL A 164 0.75 -18.65 8.75
N ALA A 165 1.13 -19.14 9.93
CA ALA A 165 0.63 -18.62 11.20
C ALA A 165 0.98 -17.13 11.39
N LEU A 166 2.22 -16.73 11.07
CA LEU A 166 2.68 -15.34 11.14
C LEU A 166 1.91 -14.43 10.17
N LEU A 167 1.71 -14.88 8.93
CA LEU A 167 0.94 -14.13 7.94
C LEU A 167 -0.55 -14.00 8.31
N ALA A 168 -1.10 -15.03 8.96
CA ALA A 168 -2.49 -15.01 9.42
C ALA A 168 -2.69 -14.17 10.70
N ALA A 169 -1.66 -14.06 11.55
CA ALA A 169 -1.75 -13.37 12.83
C ALA A 169 -2.12 -11.89 12.68
N GLY A 170 -1.54 -11.19 11.70
CA GLY A 170 -1.84 -9.78 11.43
C GLY A 170 -3.31 -9.53 11.07
N PRO A 171 -3.82 -10.15 9.99
CA PRO A 171 -5.24 -10.03 9.62
C PRO A 171 -6.20 -10.47 10.74
N ILE A 172 -5.87 -11.54 11.49
CA ILE A 172 -6.72 -12.00 12.61
C ILE A 172 -6.74 -10.96 13.74
N ALA A 173 -5.57 -10.42 14.12
CA ALA A 173 -5.48 -9.38 15.14
C ALA A 173 -6.24 -8.12 14.73
N GLU A 174 -6.11 -7.71 13.46
CA GLU A 174 -6.82 -6.55 12.94
C GLU A 174 -8.33 -6.81 12.87
N ALA A 175 -8.77 -7.98 12.42
CA ALA A 175 -10.19 -8.35 12.44
C ALA A 175 -10.77 -8.35 13.86
N ALA A 176 -10.04 -8.88 14.85
CA ALA A 176 -10.44 -8.82 16.25
C ALA A 176 -10.54 -7.37 16.75
N ARG A 177 -9.60 -6.50 16.38
CA ARG A 177 -9.65 -5.06 16.69
C ARG A 177 -10.90 -4.40 16.10
N TRP A 178 -11.21 -4.65 14.84
CA TRP A 178 -12.40 -4.10 14.19
C TRP A 178 -13.70 -4.59 14.83
N LEU A 179 -13.76 -5.86 15.21
CA LEU A 179 -14.91 -6.40 15.94
C LEU A 179 -15.10 -5.73 17.31
N ASN A 180 -14.02 -5.44 18.01
CA ASN A 180 -14.08 -4.72 19.29
C ASN A 180 -14.50 -3.25 19.15
N LEU A 181 -14.38 -2.67 17.96
CA LEU A 181 -14.81 -1.30 17.64
C LEU A 181 -16.22 -1.25 17.04
N SER A 182 -16.95 -2.37 16.97
CA SER A 182 -18.28 -2.44 16.34
C SER A 182 -19.29 -1.46 16.93
N ASP A 183 -19.27 -1.28 18.27
CA ASP A 183 -20.17 -0.36 18.95
C ASP A 183 -19.84 1.11 18.66
N ASP A 184 -18.55 1.43 18.55
CA ASP A 184 -18.09 2.77 18.16
C ASP A 184 -18.51 3.09 16.72
N PHE A 185 -18.43 2.11 15.80
CA PHE A 185 -18.93 2.27 14.44
C PHE A 185 -20.43 2.50 14.39
N ALA A 186 -21.20 1.77 15.21
CA ALA A 186 -22.65 1.96 15.30
C ALA A 186 -23.00 3.35 15.81
N ALA A 187 -22.31 3.81 16.85
CA ALA A 187 -22.49 5.16 17.40
C ALA A 187 -22.12 6.25 16.39
N TYR A 188 -21.03 6.05 15.65
CA TYR A 188 -20.60 6.97 14.59
C TYR A 188 -21.61 7.03 13.44
N ALA A 189 -22.11 5.89 12.98
CA ALA A 189 -23.13 5.81 11.95
C ALA A 189 -24.43 6.54 12.37
N ALA A 190 -24.89 6.32 13.61
CA ALA A 190 -26.07 7.00 14.14
C ALA A 190 -25.88 8.52 14.18
N ALA A 191 -24.68 9.00 14.58
CA ALA A 191 -24.35 10.43 14.59
C ALA A 191 -24.33 11.02 13.16
N TRP A 192 -23.83 10.27 12.17
CA TRP A 192 -23.88 10.67 10.76
C TRP A 192 -25.31 10.78 10.23
N ASP A 193 -26.18 9.81 10.53
CA ASP A 193 -27.58 9.82 10.11
C ASP A 193 -28.33 11.00 10.75
N ALA A 194 -28.05 11.32 12.02
CA ALA A 194 -28.62 12.50 12.69
C ALA A 194 -28.15 13.80 12.01
N ARG A 195 -26.87 13.94 11.68
CA ARG A 195 -26.33 15.09 10.95
C ARG A 195 -26.96 15.23 9.56
N HIS A 196 -27.05 14.13 8.83
CA HIS A 196 -27.68 14.13 7.50
C HIS A 196 -29.13 14.61 7.59
N SER A 197 -29.89 14.10 8.53
CA SER A 197 -31.27 14.51 8.78
C SER A 197 -31.40 15.99 9.14
N ALA A 198 -30.48 16.51 9.93
CA ALA A 198 -30.43 17.93 10.31
C ALA A 198 -30.14 18.83 9.09
N ILE A 199 -29.19 18.42 8.21
CA ILE A 199 -28.86 19.14 6.96
C ILE A 199 -30.06 19.16 6.03
N VAL A 200 -30.71 18.02 5.81
CA VAL A 200 -31.90 17.92 4.92
C VAL A 200 -33.03 18.78 5.47
N ALA A 201 -33.28 18.75 6.76
CA ALA A 201 -34.31 19.57 7.39
C ALA A 201 -34.00 21.07 7.32
N ALA A 202 -32.76 21.48 7.45
CA ALA A 202 -32.33 22.86 7.30
C ALA A 202 -32.45 23.34 5.84
N ALA A 203 -32.03 22.52 4.88
CA ALA A 203 -32.19 22.79 3.46
C ALA A 203 -33.67 22.98 3.08
N ALA A 204 -34.57 22.14 3.60
CA ALA A 204 -36.01 22.27 3.40
C ALA A 204 -36.59 23.57 3.96
N ARG A 205 -35.94 24.17 4.97
CA ARG A 205 -36.29 25.48 5.53
C ARG A 205 -35.62 26.69 4.84
N GLY A 206 -34.81 26.43 3.78
CA GLY A 206 -34.04 27.43 3.07
C GLY A 206 -32.87 28.04 3.86
N GLN A 207 -32.42 27.34 4.91
CA GLN A 207 -31.25 27.75 5.70
C GLN A 207 -29.98 27.48 4.91
N GLN A 208 -29.09 28.50 4.79
CA GLN A 208 -27.81 28.36 4.08
C GLN A 208 -26.68 27.87 4.97
N GLU A 209 -26.82 28.00 6.29
CA GLU A 209 -25.83 27.56 7.27
C GLU A 209 -26.49 26.67 8.32
N VAL A 210 -25.79 25.59 8.65
CA VAL A 210 -26.21 24.60 9.66
C VAL A 210 -25.05 24.33 10.62
N TYR A 211 -25.24 24.61 11.88
CA TYR A 211 -24.29 24.22 12.92
C TYR A 211 -24.54 22.78 13.34
N LEU A 212 -23.52 21.94 13.12
CA LEU A 212 -23.55 20.53 13.50
C LEU A 212 -22.62 20.29 14.69
N ALA A 213 -23.08 19.52 15.67
CA ALA A 213 -22.24 19.08 16.77
C ALA A 213 -21.06 18.22 16.22
N PRO A 214 -19.85 18.29 16.83
CA PRO A 214 -18.75 17.41 16.46
C PRO A 214 -19.16 15.94 16.64
N LEU A 215 -18.55 15.05 15.87
CA LEU A 215 -18.81 13.61 16.00
C LEU A 215 -18.28 13.10 17.36
N PRO A 216 -19.01 12.22 18.04
CA PRO A 216 -18.71 11.82 19.41
C PRO A 216 -17.46 10.95 19.57
N VAL A 217 -16.98 10.36 18.47
CA VAL A 217 -15.86 9.40 18.47
C VAL A 217 -14.84 9.82 17.40
N ASP A 218 -13.59 9.97 17.81
CA ASP A 218 -12.47 10.10 16.88
C ASP A 218 -12.10 8.69 16.39
N MET A 219 -12.57 8.35 15.21
CA MET A 219 -12.32 7.04 14.57
C MET A 219 -10.92 6.96 13.93
N GLY A 220 -9.97 7.81 14.33
CA GLY A 220 -8.57 7.79 13.90
C GLY A 220 -8.38 7.84 12.38
N THR A 221 -8.55 6.71 11.71
CA THR A 221 -8.41 6.60 10.25
C THR A 221 -9.53 7.29 9.47
N MET A 222 -10.67 7.60 10.10
CA MET A 222 -11.79 8.34 9.49
C MET A 222 -11.75 9.85 9.77
N SER A 223 -10.96 10.30 10.76
CA SER A 223 -10.80 11.73 11.07
C SER A 223 -10.27 12.56 9.88
N GLY A 224 -9.58 11.91 8.93
CA GLY A 224 -9.17 12.54 7.68
C GLY A 224 -10.32 12.96 6.75
N LEU A 225 -11.56 12.55 7.01
CA LEU A 225 -12.75 12.95 6.25
C LEU A 225 -13.44 14.19 6.83
N GLU A 226 -13.11 14.59 8.06
CA GLU A 226 -13.71 15.76 8.72
C GLU A 226 -13.09 17.10 8.29
N ASN A 227 -11.95 17.07 7.60
CA ASN A 227 -11.22 18.27 7.14
C ASN A 227 -11.39 18.52 5.63
N VAL A 228 -12.48 18.08 5.04
CA VAL A 228 -12.82 18.36 3.63
C VAL A 228 -14.00 19.30 3.52
#